data_184a621491e1bbfbfada28a8a2d101f9
#
_entry.id   184a621491e1bbfbfada28a8a2d101f9
#
_cell.length_a   1.000
_cell.length_b   1.000
_cell.length_c   1.000
_cell.angle_alpha   90.00
_cell.angle_beta   90.00
_cell.angle_gamma   90.00
#
_symmetry.space_group_name_H-M   'P 1'
#
loop_
_entity.id
_entity.type
_entity.pdbx_description
1 polymer ?
#
loop_
_entity_poly.entity_id
_entity_poly.type
_entity_poly.pdbx_seq_one_letter_code
_entity_poly.pdbx_strand_id
1 'polypeptide(L)'
;MTDDMKYIHLRNHPLMSSLTEQRLKETATIAKMRTAYRGEAISYGEGGYTRVHFLVKGKVKITNNSASENELIKDILVEPDIFGDLSLDGQLNKYEAAEALTAITIIVSFHISDFKRILEDNPTMALGYVRKVNAKLQKMENRHAELVFLDTKDRLIRFIKNWARTDGNRMGDKIILNNYLTHSDIAGFIATSRQSVNMLLNELRSSGMLCYDRKHIELNNPIAWN
;
A
#
# COMPACT_ATOMS: atom_id res chain seq x y z
N MET A 1 21.37 -7.96 -9.00
CA MET A 1 20.12 -8.69 -9.31
C MET A 1 19.99 -8.76 -10.82
N THR A 2 19.72 -9.93 -11.37
CA THR A 2 19.72 -10.19 -12.82
C THR A 2 18.43 -9.66 -13.48
N ASP A 3 18.49 -9.40 -14.78
CA ASP A 3 17.33 -8.93 -15.55
C ASP A 3 16.23 -10.00 -15.59
N ASP A 4 16.58 -11.28 -15.51
CA ASP A 4 15.63 -12.39 -15.40
C ASP A 4 14.73 -12.28 -14.15
N MET A 5 15.31 -11.90 -13.00
CA MET A 5 14.52 -11.70 -11.78
C MET A 5 13.54 -10.54 -11.92
N LYS A 6 13.95 -9.42 -12.52
CA LYS A 6 13.08 -8.29 -12.78
C LYS A 6 11.95 -8.68 -13.72
N TYR A 7 12.27 -9.42 -14.81
CA TYR A 7 11.29 -9.94 -15.75
C TYR A 7 10.22 -10.80 -15.06
N ILE A 8 10.64 -11.77 -14.22
CA ILE A 8 9.72 -12.67 -13.50
C ILE A 8 8.75 -11.85 -12.63
N HIS A 9 9.25 -10.86 -11.89
CA HIS A 9 8.44 -10.03 -11.02
C HIS A 9 7.48 -9.12 -11.81
N LEU A 10 7.95 -8.50 -12.89
CA LEU A 10 7.12 -7.63 -13.72
C LEU A 10 6.05 -8.42 -14.47
N ARG A 11 6.37 -9.62 -14.97
CA ARG A 11 5.41 -10.50 -15.66
C ARG A 11 4.18 -10.81 -14.82
N ASN A 12 4.36 -10.96 -13.52
CA ASN A 12 3.29 -11.28 -12.58
C ASN A 12 2.51 -10.04 -12.11
N HIS A 13 2.94 -8.84 -12.49
CA HIS A 13 2.26 -7.62 -12.08
C HIS A 13 1.12 -7.27 -13.07
N PRO A 14 -0.15 -7.08 -12.60
CA PRO A 14 -1.31 -6.90 -13.47
C PRO A 14 -1.19 -5.76 -14.49
N LEU A 15 -0.52 -4.68 -14.11
CA LEU A 15 -0.32 -3.53 -15.01
C LEU A 15 0.57 -3.87 -16.22
N MET A 16 1.44 -4.86 -16.08
CA MET A 16 2.36 -5.31 -17.14
C MET A 16 1.77 -6.41 -18.03
N SER A 17 0.59 -6.94 -17.70
CA SER A 17 -0.01 -8.10 -18.38
C SER A 17 -0.36 -7.87 -19.86
N SER A 18 -0.47 -6.61 -20.30
CA SER A 18 -0.74 -6.25 -21.70
C SER A 18 0.52 -6.19 -22.56
N LEU A 19 1.71 -6.26 -21.96
CA LEU A 19 2.97 -6.24 -22.71
C LEU A 19 3.27 -7.62 -23.29
N THR A 20 3.79 -7.64 -24.52
CA THR A 20 4.36 -8.86 -25.10
C THR A 20 5.60 -9.29 -24.33
N GLU A 21 5.97 -10.57 -24.42
CA GLU A 21 7.15 -11.10 -23.76
C GLU A 21 8.43 -10.33 -24.11
N GLN A 22 8.59 -9.99 -25.38
CA GLN A 22 9.75 -9.23 -25.85
C GLN A 22 9.78 -7.83 -25.21
N ARG A 23 8.66 -7.08 -25.25
CA ARG A 23 8.56 -5.76 -24.64
C ARG A 23 8.78 -5.80 -23.12
N LEU A 24 8.30 -6.85 -22.47
CA LEU A 24 8.50 -7.03 -21.04
C LEU A 24 9.98 -7.28 -20.68
N LYS A 25 10.71 -8.04 -21.50
CA LYS A 25 12.16 -8.23 -21.34
C LYS A 25 12.91 -6.90 -21.53
N GLU A 26 12.60 -6.14 -22.59
CA GLU A 26 13.16 -4.81 -22.82
C GLU A 26 12.88 -3.87 -21.63
N THR A 27 11.64 -3.87 -21.11
CA THR A 27 11.24 -3.10 -19.94
C THR A 27 12.03 -3.51 -18.69
N ALA A 28 12.30 -4.80 -18.50
CA ALA A 28 13.07 -5.29 -17.36
C ALA A 28 14.54 -4.80 -17.36
N THR A 29 15.15 -4.60 -18.53
CA THR A 29 16.56 -4.12 -18.60
C THR A 29 16.74 -2.71 -18.07
N ILE A 30 15.76 -1.81 -18.29
CA ILE A 30 15.80 -0.42 -17.83
C ILE A 30 15.30 -0.23 -16.39
N ALA A 31 14.66 -1.24 -15.83
CA ALA A 31 14.16 -1.21 -14.48
C ALA A 31 15.29 -1.32 -13.44
N LYS A 32 15.14 -0.65 -12.30
CA LYS A 32 15.92 -0.93 -11.09
C LYS A 32 15.10 -1.80 -10.15
N MET A 33 15.72 -2.82 -9.54
CA MET A 33 15.10 -3.66 -8.53
C MET A 33 15.83 -3.52 -7.20
N ARG A 34 15.07 -3.35 -6.13
CA ARG A 34 15.56 -3.20 -4.76
C ARG A 34 14.79 -4.12 -3.82
N THR A 35 15.50 -4.68 -2.85
CA THR A 35 14.90 -5.28 -1.66
C THR A 35 14.99 -4.27 -0.53
N ALA A 36 13.89 -4.06 0.18
CA ALA A 36 13.83 -3.29 1.41
C ALA A 36 13.37 -4.19 2.57
N TYR A 37 13.87 -3.90 3.75
CA TYR A 37 13.53 -4.64 4.97
C TYR A 37 12.59 -3.83 5.85
N ARG A 38 11.89 -4.51 6.76
CA ARG A 38 10.92 -3.86 7.66
C ARG A 38 11.50 -2.64 8.36
N GLY A 39 10.79 -1.51 8.29
CA GLY A 39 11.20 -0.20 8.82
C GLY A 39 12.14 0.58 7.92
N GLU A 40 12.57 0.01 6.79
CA GLU A 40 13.46 0.69 5.86
C GLU A 40 12.70 1.69 4.99
N ALA A 41 13.21 2.93 4.93
CA ALA A 41 12.67 3.97 4.07
C ALA A 41 12.94 3.67 2.59
N ILE A 42 11.94 3.93 1.75
CA ILE A 42 11.99 3.78 0.31
C ILE A 42 11.98 5.17 -0.31
N SER A 43 13.07 5.55 -0.96
CA SER A 43 13.19 6.85 -1.62
C SER A 43 12.38 6.89 -2.92
N TYR A 44 11.68 7.99 -3.16
CA TYR A 44 10.95 8.24 -4.41
C TYR A 44 11.83 8.78 -5.54
N GLY A 45 13.05 9.17 -5.24
CA GLY A 45 13.97 9.71 -6.22
C GLY A 45 15.43 9.42 -5.88
N GLU A 46 16.27 9.45 -6.89
CA GLU A 46 17.73 9.37 -6.80
C GLU A 46 18.34 10.44 -7.69
N GLY A 47 19.27 11.22 -7.15
CA GLY A 47 19.98 12.23 -7.93
C GLY A 47 19.10 13.33 -8.53
N GLY A 48 17.96 13.65 -7.88
CA GLY A 48 17.00 14.66 -8.36
C GLY A 48 15.98 14.14 -9.36
N TYR A 49 15.96 12.84 -9.64
CA TYR A 49 15.00 12.22 -10.56
C TYR A 49 13.93 11.44 -9.79
N THR A 50 12.69 11.62 -10.20
CA THR A 50 11.54 10.91 -9.64
C THR A 50 11.32 9.56 -10.30
N ARG A 51 10.70 8.64 -9.58
CA ARG A 51 10.48 7.27 -10.02
C ARG A 51 9.05 6.80 -9.77
N VAL A 52 8.59 5.91 -10.63
CA VAL A 52 7.41 5.07 -10.38
C VAL A 52 7.90 3.73 -9.85
N HIS A 53 7.32 3.28 -8.75
CA HIS A 53 7.64 2.04 -8.06
C HIS A 53 6.52 1.02 -8.21
N PHE A 54 6.89 -0.21 -8.52
CA PHE A 54 6.04 -1.37 -8.57
C PHE A 54 6.33 -2.21 -7.33
N LEU A 55 5.36 -2.30 -6.44
CA LEU A 55 5.42 -3.19 -5.29
C LEU A 55 5.10 -4.61 -5.77
N VAL A 56 6.11 -5.45 -5.85
CA VAL A 56 5.99 -6.82 -6.40
C VAL A 56 6.00 -7.90 -5.34
N LYS A 57 6.47 -7.56 -4.13
CA LYS A 57 6.37 -8.40 -2.94
C LYS A 57 6.38 -7.55 -1.67
N GLY A 58 5.55 -7.91 -0.70
CA GLY A 58 5.51 -7.30 0.62
C GLY A 58 4.47 -6.18 0.74
N LYS A 59 4.65 -5.32 1.72
CA LYS A 59 3.73 -4.24 2.06
C LYS A 59 4.50 -2.97 2.35
N VAL A 60 3.91 -1.83 2.01
CA VAL A 60 4.51 -0.51 2.16
C VAL A 60 3.48 0.44 2.77
N LYS A 61 3.87 1.23 3.77
CA LYS A 61 3.09 2.40 4.18
C LYS A 61 3.59 3.65 3.47
N ILE A 62 2.66 4.48 3.06
CA ILE A 62 2.91 5.80 2.51
C ILE A 62 2.49 6.83 3.56
N THR A 63 3.41 7.68 3.95
CA THR A 63 3.18 8.70 4.98
C THR A 63 3.30 10.10 4.40
N ASN A 64 2.63 11.03 5.03
CA ASN A 64 2.81 12.47 4.77
C ASN A 64 3.28 13.12 6.07
N ASN A 65 4.55 13.53 6.08
CA ASN A 65 5.20 14.18 7.20
C ASN A 65 5.04 15.71 7.07
N SER A 66 3.82 16.22 7.20
CA SER A 66 3.63 17.66 7.35
C SER A 66 4.23 18.13 8.69
N ALA A 67 4.54 19.43 8.82
CA ALA A 67 5.25 20.04 9.96
C ALA A 67 4.64 19.81 11.37
N SER A 68 3.60 19.01 11.51
CA SER A 68 3.05 18.55 12.78
C SER A 68 3.71 17.23 13.19
N GLU A 69 3.98 17.04 14.47
CA GLU A 69 4.58 15.82 15.05
C GLU A 69 3.79 14.51 14.81
N ASN A 70 2.62 14.59 14.19
CA ASN A 70 1.77 13.45 13.89
C ASN A 70 1.97 12.97 12.46
N GLU A 71 2.48 11.76 12.32
CA GLU A 71 2.61 11.07 11.03
C GLU A 71 1.23 10.70 10.50
N LEU A 72 0.81 11.30 9.38
CA LEU A 72 -0.40 10.88 8.68
C LEU A 72 -0.06 9.75 7.72
N ILE A 73 -0.66 8.58 7.91
CA ILE A 73 -0.55 7.50 6.92
C ILE A 73 -1.53 7.75 5.78
N LYS A 74 -0.99 8.07 4.61
CA LYS A 74 -1.73 8.33 3.39
C LYS A 74 -2.31 7.05 2.79
N ASP A 75 -1.54 5.97 2.77
CA ASP A 75 -1.97 4.67 2.25
C ASP A 75 -1.16 3.51 2.85
N ILE A 76 -1.76 2.31 2.84
CA ILE A 76 -1.09 1.05 3.11
C ILE A 76 -1.26 0.19 1.87
N LEU A 77 -0.15 -0.10 1.22
CA LEU A 77 -0.09 -0.83 -0.04
C LEU A 77 0.23 -2.30 0.23
N VAL A 78 -0.48 -3.17 -0.45
CA VAL A 78 -0.25 -4.62 -0.49
C VAL A 78 0.04 -5.00 -1.94
N GLU A 79 1.01 -5.88 -2.15
CA GLU A 79 1.32 -6.35 -3.50
C GLU A 79 0.12 -7.03 -4.19
N PRO A 80 -0.05 -6.89 -5.50
CA PRO A 80 0.67 -6.01 -6.41
C PRO A 80 0.10 -4.58 -6.42
N ASP A 81 0.93 -3.56 -6.26
CA ASP A 81 0.51 -2.16 -6.32
C ASP A 81 1.60 -1.26 -6.93
N ILE A 82 1.28 0.02 -7.14
CA ILE A 82 2.21 1.06 -7.63
C ILE A 82 2.21 2.27 -6.69
N PHE A 83 3.36 2.94 -6.57
CA PHE A 83 3.51 4.17 -5.78
C PHE A 83 4.67 5.04 -6.30
N GLY A 84 4.94 6.15 -5.65
CA GLY A 84 5.92 7.14 -6.09
C GLY A 84 5.26 8.26 -6.90
N ASP A 85 5.93 8.83 -7.88
CA ASP A 85 5.35 9.90 -8.69
C ASP A 85 4.37 9.33 -9.74
N LEU A 86 3.12 9.24 -9.32
CA LEU A 86 2.03 8.76 -10.19
C LEU A 86 1.41 9.86 -11.06
N SER A 87 1.76 11.13 -10.88
CA SER A 87 1.37 12.21 -11.79
C SER A 87 2.21 12.21 -13.06
N LEU A 88 3.40 11.59 -13.00
CA LEU A 88 4.38 11.53 -14.07
C LEU A 88 4.90 12.91 -14.48
N ASP A 89 4.78 13.92 -13.63
CA ASP A 89 5.24 15.29 -13.92
C ASP A 89 6.68 15.56 -13.48
N GLY A 90 7.28 14.63 -12.72
CA GLY A 90 8.63 14.75 -12.22
C GLY A 90 8.76 15.60 -10.96
N GLN A 91 7.65 15.98 -10.35
CA GLN A 91 7.65 16.76 -9.11
C GLN A 91 7.65 15.84 -7.88
N LEU A 92 8.69 15.97 -7.07
CA LEU A 92 8.76 15.27 -5.80
C LEU A 92 7.86 15.93 -4.77
N ASN A 93 6.93 15.15 -4.20
CA ASN A 93 6.27 15.55 -2.98
C ASN A 93 7.24 15.38 -1.79
N LYS A 94 7.85 16.47 -1.35
CA LYS A 94 8.88 16.48 -0.28
C LYS A 94 8.36 15.99 1.07
N TYR A 95 7.06 15.98 1.26
CA TYR A 95 6.42 15.55 2.50
C TYR A 95 6.01 14.08 2.50
N GLU A 96 6.07 13.42 1.35
CA GLU A 96 5.68 12.02 1.21
C GLU A 96 6.89 11.11 1.39
N ALA A 97 6.72 10.08 2.22
CA ALA A 97 7.70 9.03 2.44
C ALA A 97 7.04 7.65 2.33
N ALA A 98 7.83 6.65 1.99
CA ALA A 98 7.41 5.26 2.01
C ALA A 98 8.32 4.44 2.92
N GLU A 99 7.72 3.46 3.62
CA GLU A 99 8.44 2.56 4.52
C GLU A 99 7.96 1.12 4.32
N ALA A 100 8.89 0.18 4.29
CA ALA A 100 8.59 -1.25 4.20
C ALA A 100 7.99 -1.78 5.50
N LEU A 101 6.84 -2.46 5.42
CA LEU A 101 6.13 -3.02 6.58
C LEU A 101 6.40 -4.51 6.82
N THR A 102 6.95 -5.21 5.84
CA THR A 102 7.20 -6.66 5.89
C THR A 102 8.69 -6.98 5.98
N ALA A 103 9.03 -8.16 6.47
CA ALA A 103 10.42 -8.61 6.62
C ALA A 103 11.21 -8.50 5.32
N ILE A 104 10.56 -8.77 4.19
CA ILE A 104 11.12 -8.62 2.84
C ILE A 104 10.08 -7.92 1.98
N THR A 105 10.47 -6.80 1.38
CA THR A 105 9.69 -6.04 0.40
C THR A 105 10.52 -5.91 -0.87
N ILE A 106 9.97 -6.32 -2.01
CA ILE A 106 10.66 -6.23 -3.31
C ILE A 106 9.95 -5.17 -4.16
N ILE A 107 10.75 -4.26 -4.69
CA ILE A 107 10.30 -3.12 -5.46
C ILE A 107 11.06 -3.10 -6.78
N VAL A 108 10.32 -2.98 -7.88
CA VAL A 108 10.87 -2.70 -9.20
C VAL A 108 10.49 -1.27 -9.57
N SER A 109 11.44 -0.46 -9.99
CA SER A 109 11.21 0.96 -10.22
C SER A 109 11.73 1.43 -11.56
N PHE A 110 11.01 2.39 -12.15
CA PHE A 110 11.34 3.03 -13.41
C PHE A 110 11.58 4.51 -13.19
N HIS A 111 12.52 5.07 -13.95
CA HIS A 111 12.60 6.51 -14.11
C HIS A 111 11.34 7.01 -14.81
N ILE A 112 10.83 8.19 -14.46
CA ILE A 112 9.59 8.72 -15.02
C ILE A 112 9.65 8.81 -16.55
N SER A 113 10.76 9.30 -17.10
CA SER A 113 10.92 9.43 -18.56
C SER A 113 10.80 8.07 -19.26
N ASP A 114 11.37 7.03 -18.67
CA ASP A 114 11.30 5.68 -19.24
C ASP A 114 9.89 5.11 -19.11
N PHE A 115 9.24 5.34 -17.96
CA PHE A 115 7.88 4.87 -17.75
C PHE A 115 6.86 5.57 -18.66
N LYS A 116 7.01 6.88 -18.89
CA LYS A 116 6.23 7.62 -19.89
C LYS A 116 6.33 6.98 -21.26
N ARG A 117 7.55 6.71 -21.74
CA ARG A 117 7.77 6.06 -23.04
C ARG A 117 7.12 4.68 -23.12
N ILE A 118 7.20 3.88 -22.05
CA ILE A 118 6.53 2.59 -22.00
C ILE A 118 5.01 2.75 -22.15
N LEU A 119 4.40 3.75 -21.53
CA LEU A 119 2.97 4.03 -21.63
C LEU A 119 2.58 4.56 -23.04
N GLU A 120 3.38 5.45 -23.61
CA GLU A 120 3.18 5.99 -24.98
C GLU A 120 3.22 4.87 -26.02
N ASP A 121 4.17 3.95 -25.91
CA ASP A 121 4.32 2.81 -26.80
C ASP A 121 3.23 1.72 -26.59
N ASN A 122 2.50 1.74 -25.46
CA ASN A 122 1.56 0.69 -25.08
C ASN A 122 0.23 1.27 -24.56
N PRO A 123 -0.68 1.71 -25.44
CA PRO A 123 -1.95 2.37 -25.07
C PRO A 123 -2.83 1.53 -24.13
N THR A 124 -2.83 0.19 -24.30
CA THR A 124 -3.58 -0.71 -23.41
C THR A 124 -3.05 -0.65 -21.98
N MET A 125 -1.73 -0.60 -21.80
CA MET A 125 -1.09 -0.42 -20.50
C MET A 125 -1.39 0.96 -19.93
N ALA A 126 -1.37 2.02 -20.77
CA ALA A 126 -1.71 3.38 -20.37
C ALA A 126 -3.14 3.46 -19.80
N LEU A 127 -4.11 2.83 -20.45
CA LEU A 127 -5.48 2.73 -19.93
C LEU A 127 -5.54 1.96 -18.58
N GLY A 128 -4.76 0.88 -18.46
CA GLY A 128 -4.61 0.14 -17.20
C GLY A 128 -4.04 1.03 -16.08
N TYR A 129 -3.04 1.84 -16.41
CA TYR A 129 -2.44 2.80 -15.49
C TYR A 129 -3.45 3.87 -15.03
N VAL A 130 -4.18 4.48 -15.96
CA VAL A 130 -5.24 5.46 -15.63
C VAL A 130 -6.29 4.85 -14.70
N ARG A 131 -6.74 3.62 -14.97
CA ARG A 131 -7.69 2.91 -14.09
C ARG A 131 -7.12 2.69 -12.70
N LYS A 132 -5.83 2.33 -12.58
CA LYS A 132 -5.16 2.12 -11.30
C LYS A 132 -5.05 3.43 -10.50
N VAL A 133 -4.67 4.53 -11.16
CA VAL A 133 -4.60 5.86 -10.52
C VAL A 133 -6.00 6.34 -10.09
N ASN A 134 -7.01 6.16 -10.94
CA ASN A 134 -8.39 6.51 -10.60
C ASN A 134 -8.90 5.69 -9.40
N ALA A 135 -8.60 4.39 -9.33
CA ALA A 135 -8.97 3.57 -8.16
C ALA A 135 -8.32 4.08 -6.86
N LYS A 136 -7.06 4.57 -6.92
CA LYS A 136 -6.42 5.23 -5.77
C LYS A 136 -7.11 6.53 -5.39
N LEU A 137 -7.52 7.34 -6.35
CA LEU A 137 -8.27 8.57 -6.11
C LEU A 137 -9.60 8.25 -5.42
N GLN A 138 -10.39 7.31 -5.94
CA GLN A 138 -11.64 6.87 -5.32
C GLN A 138 -11.45 6.36 -3.88
N LYS A 139 -10.36 5.61 -3.62
CA LYS A 139 -10.01 5.17 -2.26
C LYS A 139 -9.77 6.36 -1.33
N MET A 140 -9.09 7.40 -1.80
CA MET A 140 -8.84 8.63 -1.04
C MET A 140 -10.14 9.41 -0.78
N GLU A 141 -11.01 9.56 -1.79
CA GLU A 141 -12.32 10.23 -1.66
C GLU A 141 -13.21 9.50 -0.63
N ASN A 142 -13.29 8.16 -0.71
CA ASN A 142 -14.04 7.36 0.25
C ASN A 142 -13.51 7.55 1.68
N ARG A 143 -12.18 7.54 1.84
CA ARG A 143 -11.57 7.77 3.15
C ARG A 143 -11.82 9.19 3.67
N HIS A 144 -11.80 10.18 2.80
CA HIS A 144 -12.17 11.56 3.17
C HIS A 144 -13.61 11.62 3.67
N ALA A 145 -14.55 10.98 2.95
CA ALA A 145 -15.94 10.87 3.41
C ALA A 145 -16.05 10.16 4.77
N GLU A 146 -15.26 9.09 5.01
CA GLU A 146 -15.21 8.41 6.32
C GLU A 146 -14.74 9.35 7.44
N LEU A 147 -13.78 10.22 7.19
CA LEU A 147 -13.31 11.21 8.16
C LEU A 147 -14.38 12.26 8.51
N VAL A 148 -15.26 12.59 7.56
CA VAL A 148 -16.32 13.58 7.75
C VAL A 148 -17.55 12.99 8.43
N PHE A 149 -17.95 11.76 8.05
CA PHE A 149 -19.24 11.20 8.44
C PHE A 149 -19.19 10.13 9.54
N LEU A 150 -18.00 9.53 9.80
CA LEU A 150 -17.89 8.46 10.78
C LEU A 150 -17.17 8.92 12.05
N ASP A 151 -17.61 8.41 13.19
CA ASP A 151 -16.85 8.55 14.42
C ASP A 151 -15.57 7.69 14.42
N THR A 152 -14.73 7.85 15.44
CA THR A 152 -13.44 7.17 15.53
C THR A 152 -13.58 5.65 15.65
N LYS A 153 -14.61 5.18 16.35
CA LYS A 153 -14.87 3.74 16.51
C LYS A 153 -15.29 3.11 15.20
N ASP A 154 -16.19 3.76 14.47
CA ASP A 154 -16.66 3.29 13.18
C ASP A 154 -15.54 3.29 12.13
N ARG A 155 -14.66 4.31 12.13
CA ARG A 155 -13.47 4.33 11.27
C ARG A 155 -12.53 3.15 11.59
N LEU A 156 -12.30 2.85 12.87
CA LEU A 156 -11.49 1.69 13.27
C LEU A 156 -12.11 0.37 12.81
N ILE A 157 -13.41 0.17 13.03
CA ILE A 157 -14.14 -1.02 12.60
C ILE A 157 -14.05 -1.16 11.07
N ARG A 158 -14.29 -0.10 10.32
CA ARG A 158 -14.21 -0.12 8.86
C ARG A 158 -12.79 -0.40 8.36
N PHE A 159 -11.79 0.18 9.00
CA PHE A 159 -10.39 -0.11 8.72
C PHE A 159 -10.07 -1.60 8.90
N ILE A 160 -10.44 -2.19 10.03
CA ILE A 160 -10.20 -3.61 10.33
C ILE A 160 -10.96 -4.51 9.35
N LYS A 161 -12.22 -4.19 9.01
CA LYS A 161 -13.00 -4.91 7.98
C LYS A 161 -12.32 -4.91 6.62
N ASN A 162 -11.86 -3.74 6.17
CA ASN A 162 -11.16 -3.60 4.90
C ASN A 162 -9.84 -4.39 4.91
N TRP A 163 -9.11 -4.34 6.01
CA TRP A 163 -7.89 -5.12 6.19
C TRP A 163 -8.18 -6.63 6.16
N ALA A 164 -9.21 -7.07 6.87
CA ALA A 164 -9.65 -8.48 6.87
C ALA A 164 -10.05 -8.98 5.48
N ARG A 165 -10.71 -8.13 4.68
CA ARG A 165 -11.13 -8.47 3.32
C ARG A 165 -9.96 -8.62 2.36
N THR A 166 -8.90 -7.80 2.52
CA THR A 166 -7.75 -7.78 1.59
C THR A 166 -6.65 -8.75 1.98
N ASP A 167 -6.46 -9.02 3.27
CA ASP A 167 -5.27 -9.70 3.80
C ASP A 167 -5.61 -10.79 4.85
N GLY A 168 -6.90 -11.02 5.11
CA GLY A 168 -7.35 -11.98 6.10
C GLY A 168 -7.43 -13.40 5.58
N ASN A 169 -6.99 -14.35 6.40
CA ASN A 169 -7.16 -15.78 6.16
C ASN A 169 -8.40 -16.28 6.90
N ARG A 170 -9.39 -16.77 6.16
CA ARG A 170 -10.60 -17.34 6.76
C ARG A 170 -10.32 -18.73 7.30
N MET A 171 -10.63 -18.94 8.57
CA MET A 171 -10.54 -20.24 9.26
C MET A 171 -11.86 -20.52 10.00
N GLY A 172 -12.75 -21.28 9.37
CA GLY A 172 -14.11 -21.51 9.87
C GLY A 172 -14.90 -20.20 10.00
N ASP A 173 -15.37 -19.92 11.22
CA ASP A 173 -16.14 -18.71 11.56
C ASP A 173 -15.25 -17.51 11.97
N LYS A 174 -13.96 -17.59 11.75
CA LYS A 174 -13.00 -16.55 12.11
C LYS A 174 -12.23 -16.07 10.89
N ILE A 175 -11.74 -14.83 10.99
CA ILE A 175 -10.72 -14.31 10.06
C ILE A 175 -9.47 -13.96 10.87
N ILE A 176 -8.33 -14.49 10.44
CA ILE A 176 -7.04 -14.24 11.06
C ILE A 176 -6.23 -13.31 10.17
N LEU A 177 -5.79 -12.18 10.73
CA LEU A 177 -4.91 -11.20 10.12
C LEU A 177 -3.50 -11.33 10.71
N ASN A 178 -2.48 -11.31 9.86
CA ASN A 178 -1.12 -11.07 10.32
C ASN A 178 -0.98 -9.60 10.71
N ASN A 179 -0.64 -9.34 11.98
CA ASN A 179 -0.49 -7.98 12.48
C ASN A 179 0.90 -7.44 12.14
N TYR A 180 0.99 -6.61 11.11
CA TYR A 180 2.23 -5.93 10.71
C TYR A 180 2.20 -4.42 11.02
N LEU A 181 1.08 -3.90 11.54
CA LEU A 181 0.89 -2.50 11.90
C LEU A 181 1.03 -2.28 13.40
N THR A 182 1.58 -1.15 13.77
CA THR A 182 1.54 -0.67 15.17
C THR A 182 0.23 0.07 15.44
N HIS A 183 -0.11 0.27 16.72
CA HIS A 183 -1.24 1.14 17.09
C HIS A 183 -1.05 2.58 16.60
N SER A 184 0.20 3.04 16.47
CA SER A 184 0.52 4.35 15.88
C SER A 184 0.21 4.37 14.38
N ASP A 185 0.53 3.29 13.65
CA ASP A 185 0.20 3.19 12.21
C ASP A 185 -1.33 3.20 12.01
N ILE A 186 -2.06 2.42 12.82
CA ILE A 186 -3.54 2.42 12.76
C ILE A 186 -4.08 3.82 13.08
N ALA A 187 -3.56 4.48 14.12
CA ALA A 187 -3.96 5.82 14.52
C ALA A 187 -3.70 6.86 13.41
N GLY A 188 -2.52 6.85 12.80
CA GLY A 188 -2.18 7.71 11.67
C GLY A 188 -3.04 7.44 10.44
N PHE A 189 -3.47 6.18 10.24
CA PHE A 189 -4.37 5.84 9.13
C PHE A 189 -5.80 6.32 9.35
N ILE A 190 -6.38 6.14 10.55
CA ILE A 190 -7.78 6.53 10.85
C ILE A 190 -7.92 7.95 11.41
N ALA A 191 -6.84 8.74 11.42
CA ALA A 191 -6.76 10.11 11.94
C ALA A 191 -7.26 10.23 13.39
N THR A 192 -6.56 9.56 14.30
CA THR A 192 -6.83 9.59 15.76
C THR A 192 -5.53 9.43 16.57
N SER A 193 -5.63 9.41 17.90
CA SER A 193 -4.47 9.15 18.76
C SER A 193 -4.20 7.65 18.93
N ARG A 194 -2.93 7.30 19.17
CA ARG A 194 -2.53 5.94 19.57
C ARG A 194 -3.29 5.45 20.80
N GLN A 195 -3.55 6.35 21.76
CA GLN A 195 -4.31 6.03 22.98
C GLN A 195 -5.75 5.65 22.65
N SER A 196 -6.41 6.40 21.74
CA SER A 196 -7.77 6.09 21.29
C SER A 196 -7.83 4.72 20.61
N VAL A 197 -6.87 4.40 19.73
CA VAL A 197 -6.79 3.06 19.10
C VAL A 197 -6.66 1.97 20.16
N ASN A 198 -5.77 2.14 21.15
CA ASN A 198 -5.58 1.14 22.20
C ASN A 198 -6.86 0.93 23.03
N MET A 199 -7.55 2.02 23.38
CA MET A 199 -8.83 1.97 24.12
C MET A 199 -9.90 1.24 23.31
N LEU A 200 -10.10 1.60 22.06
CA LEU A 200 -11.11 1.02 21.18
C LEU A 200 -10.85 -0.46 20.86
N LEU A 201 -9.60 -0.85 20.63
CA LEU A 201 -9.24 -2.26 20.43
C LEU A 201 -9.52 -3.09 21.69
N ASN A 202 -9.26 -2.55 22.89
CA ASN A 202 -9.61 -3.22 24.16
C ASN A 202 -11.12 -3.33 24.34
N GLU A 203 -11.90 -2.32 23.97
CA GLU A 203 -13.36 -2.37 23.96
C GLU A 203 -13.89 -3.47 23.03
N LEU A 204 -13.41 -3.53 21.79
CA LEU A 204 -13.78 -4.57 20.81
C LEU A 204 -13.37 -5.97 21.29
N ARG A 205 -12.24 -6.09 21.98
CA ARG A 205 -11.83 -7.35 22.60
C ARG A 205 -12.75 -7.75 23.74
N SER A 206 -13.11 -6.83 24.62
CA SER A 206 -14.00 -7.08 25.77
C SER A 206 -15.42 -7.45 25.33
N SER A 207 -15.88 -6.92 24.19
CA SER A 207 -17.17 -7.31 23.59
C SER A 207 -17.13 -8.65 22.83
N GLY A 208 -15.97 -9.31 22.76
CA GLY A 208 -15.80 -10.57 22.05
C GLY A 208 -15.77 -10.45 20.52
N MET A 209 -15.74 -9.25 19.97
CA MET A 209 -15.70 -9.02 18.53
C MET A 209 -14.38 -9.44 17.91
N LEU A 210 -13.27 -9.19 18.61
CA LEU A 210 -11.92 -9.58 18.18
C LEU A 210 -11.05 -10.01 19.35
N CYS A 211 -9.99 -10.77 19.02
CA CYS A 211 -8.81 -10.93 19.86
C CYS A 211 -7.60 -10.40 19.13
N TYR A 212 -6.61 -9.86 19.84
CA TYR A 212 -5.38 -9.43 19.20
C TYR A 212 -4.16 -9.62 20.09
N ASP A 213 -3.04 -9.88 19.45
CA ASP A 213 -1.71 -9.89 20.02
C ASP A 213 -0.71 -9.13 19.12
N ARG A 214 0.58 -9.27 19.41
CA ARG A 214 1.62 -8.60 18.61
C ARG A 214 1.74 -9.14 17.18
N LYS A 215 1.26 -10.37 16.90
CA LYS A 215 1.44 -11.05 15.63
C LYS A 215 0.14 -11.20 14.85
N HIS A 216 -1.00 -11.30 15.54
CA HIS A 216 -2.28 -11.62 14.93
C HIS A 216 -3.40 -10.76 15.47
N ILE A 217 -4.38 -10.53 14.61
CA ILE A 217 -5.72 -10.04 14.97
C ILE A 217 -6.69 -11.12 14.48
N GLU A 218 -7.49 -11.65 15.40
CA GLU A 218 -8.51 -12.65 15.13
C GLU A 218 -9.88 -11.99 15.23
N LEU A 219 -10.65 -11.99 14.15
CA LEU A 219 -12.02 -11.48 14.11
C LEU A 219 -12.98 -12.61 14.31
N ASN A 220 -13.81 -12.52 15.35
CA ASN A 220 -14.86 -13.49 15.65
C ASN A 220 -16.13 -13.12 14.87
N ASN A 221 -16.77 -14.12 14.27
CA ASN A 221 -18.03 -13.97 13.54
C ASN A 221 -18.07 -12.75 12.59
N PRO A 222 -17.30 -12.78 11.48
CA PRO A 222 -17.19 -11.62 10.58
C PRO A 222 -18.52 -11.18 9.96
N ILE A 223 -19.56 -12.01 10.01
CA ILE A 223 -20.92 -11.67 9.56
C ILE A 223 -21.57 -10.66 10.51
N ALA A 224 -21.25 -10.71 11.81
CA ALA A 224 -21.78 -9.76 12.81
C ALA A 224 -21.14 -8.36 12.73
N TRP A 225 -20.17 -8.17 11.85
CA TRP A 225 -19.51 -6.89 11.61
C TRP A 225 -20.17 -6.08 10.48
N ASN A 226 -21.30 -6.54 9.93
CA ASN A 226 -22.07 -5.84 8.89
C ASN A 226 -22.88 -4.67 9.45
#